data_a2d38cd6684deec0a14608932c1f2e83
#
_entry.id   a2d38cd6684deec0a14608932c1f2e83
#
_cell.length_a   1.000
_cell.length_b   1.000
_cell.length_c   1.000
_cell.angle_alpha   90.00
_cell.angle_beta   90.00
_cell.angle_gamma   90.00
#
_symmetry.space_group_name_H-M   'P 1'
#
loop_
_entity.id
_entity.type
_entity.pdbx_description
1 polymer ?
#
loop_
_entity_poly.entity_id
_entity_poly.type
_entity_poly.pdbx_seq_one_letter_code
_entity_poly.pdbx_strand_id
1 'polypeptide(L)'
;PGEINMSPMSPSDIQLKIPGRKYGKPIPMTEEDIQDVIKRFVFTAKIARETGFDGIQLHSAHGYLLSQFLSPDINHRTDAWGGSLENRARMHLEIINKCREEVGHDFAISIKMNSADFQKGGFSSEDSIQVAKLFSDSGIDNIEISGGTYEQPRLLGLDNVSINPKRSENRKESTIAREAYFLSYA
;
A
#
# COMPACT_ATOMS: atom_id res chain seq x y z
N PRO A 1 15.31 7.64 -21.07
CA PRO A 1 13.93 7.55 -20.70
C PRO A 1 13.55 6.06 -20.75
N GLY A 2 13.26 5.46 -19.58
CA GLY A 2 12.83 4.06 -19.54
C GLY A 2 11.51 3.89 -20.29
N GLU A 3 11.30 2.73 -20.87
CA GLU A 3 10.03 2.37 -21.48
C GLU A 3 8.94 2.44 -20.41
N ILE A 4 7.91 3.25 -20.66
CA ILE A 4 6.76 3.31 -19.78
C ILE A 4 5.98 2.02 -20.00
N ASN A 5 5.80 1.21 -18.95
CA ASN A 5 4.91 0.05 -19.03
C ASN A 5 3.48 0.55 -19.29
N MET A 6 3.00 0.36 -20.50
CA MET A 6 1.67 0.79 -20.92
C MET A 6 0.56 -0.15 -20.44
N SER A 7 0.92 -1.28 -19.85
CA SER A 7 -0.02 -2.31 -19.35
C SER A 7 0.44 -2.85 -17.99
N PRO A 8 0.44 -2.01 -16.93
CA PRO A 8 0.80 -2.47 -15.58
C PRO A 8 -0.23 -3.47 -15.06
N MET A 9 0.17 -4.36 -14.16
CA MET A 9 -0.75 -5.25 -13.44
C MET A 9 -1.38 -4.56 -12.24
N SER A 10 -2.64 -4.88 -11.96
CA SER A 10 -3.44 -4.33 -10.85
C SER A 10 -4.52 -5.34 -10.44
N PRO A 11 -5.17 -5.20 -9.27
CA PRO A 11 -6.31 -6.04 -8.92
C PRO A 11 -7.44 -6.00 -9.96
N SER A 12 -7.68 -4.83 -10.55
CA SER A 12 -8.71 -4.60 -11.58
C SER A 12 -8.21 -3.64 -12.65
N ASP A 13 -8.95 -3.46 -13.73
CA ASP A 13 -8.59 -2.62 -14.88
C ASP A 13 -8.90 -1.12 -14.69
N ILE A 14 -8.77 -0.63 -13.45
CA ILE A 14 -9.02 0.75 -13.08
C ILE A 14 -7.80 1.61 -13.39
N GLN A 15 -7.92 2.46 -14.40
CA GLN A 15 -6.81 3.30 -14.85
C GLN A 15 -6.59 4.49 -13.91
N LEU A 16 -5.35 4.72 -13.49
CA LEU A 16 -4.95 5.90 -12.73
C LEU A 16 -5.17 7.18 -13.57
N LYS A 17 -5.85 8.16 -12.97
CA LYS A 17 -6.19 9.43 -13.63
C LYS A 17 -5.60 10.60 -12.85
N ILE A 18 -4.49 11.13 -13.33
CA ILE A 18 -3.87 12.35 -12.82
C ILE A 18 -3.87 13.41 -13.91
N PRO A 19 -4.39 14.62 -13.67
CA PRO A 19 -4.38 15.69 -14.64
C PRO A 19 -2.99 15.96 -15.21
N GLY A 20 -2.89 16.04 -16.53
CA GLY A 20 -1.63 16.32 -17.24
C GLY A 20 -0.68 15.13 -17.36
N ARG A 21 -1.06 13.92 -16.90
CA ARG A 21 -0.27 12.69 -17.05
C ARG A 21 -1.06 11.61 -17.77
N LYS A 22 -0.35 10.78 -18.52
CA LYS A 22 -0.92 9.58 -19.17
C LYS A 22 -0.37 8.33 -18.50
N TYR A 23 -1.26 7.45 -18.08
CA TYR A 23 -0.93 6.14 -17.54
C TYR A 23 -1.54 5.06 -18.43
N GLY A 24 -0.91 3.90 -18.51
CA GLY A 24 -1.49 2.75 -19.19
C GLY A 24 -2.72 2.22 -18.45
N LYS A 25 -3.66 1.65 -19.18
CA LYS A 25 -4.77 0.90 -18.56
C LYS A 25 -4.19 -0.40 -17.98
N PRO A 26 -4.42 -0.70 -16.69
CA PRO A 26 -3.89 -1.92 -16.11
C PRO A 26 -4.58 -3.17 -16.64
N ILE A 27 -3.84 -4.29 -16.57
CA ILE A 27 -4.37 -5.63 -16.79
C ILE A 27 -4.71 -6.23 -15.43
N PRO A 28 -5.96 -6.71 -15.23
CA PRO A 28 -6.33 -7.43 -14.02
C PRO A 28 -5.46 -8.67 -13.83
N MET A 29 -4.90 -8.83 -12.62
CA MET A 29 -4.08 -9.98 -12.28
C MET A 29 -4.91 -11.27 -12.27
N THR A 30 -4.38 -12.34 -12.83
CA THR A 30 -4.90 -13.69 -12.67
C THR A 30 -4.51 -14.26 -11.30
N GLU A 31 -5.05 -15.41 -10.94
CA GLU A 31 -4.64 -16.16 -9.74
C GLU A 31 -3.14 -16.49 -9.78
N GLU A 32 -2.64 -16.93 -10.96
CA GLU A 32 -1.23 -17.26 -11.17
C GLU A 32 -0.33 -16.04 -10.98
N ASP A 33 -0.74 -14.86 -11.46
CA ASP A 33 -0.01 -13.60 -11.27
C ASP A 33 0.09 -13.23 -9.78
N ILE A 34 -1.02 -13.37 -9.04
CA ILE A 34 -1.06 -13.10 -7.59
C ILE A 34 -0.12 -14.04 -6.85
N GLN A 35 -0.18 -15.34 -7.15
CA GLN A 35 0.68 -16.34 -6.53
C GLN A 35 2.17 -16.14 -6.90
N ASP A 36 2.47 -15.69 -8.12
CA ASP A 36 3.84 -15.34 -8.53
C ASP A 36 4.36 -14.13 -7.71
N VAL A 37 3.55 -13.10 -7.54
CA VAL A 37 3.93 -11.93 -6.72
C VAL A 37 4.17 -12.35 -5.27
N ILE A 38 3.30 -13.16 -4.66
CA ILE A 38 3.50 -13.68 -3.30
C ILE A 38 4.84 -14.41 -3.19
N LYS A 39 5.16 -15.30 -4.14
CA LYS A 39 6.45 -16.02 -4.18
C LYS A 39 7.64 -15.08 -4.27
N ARG A 40 7.54 -13.99 -5.02
CA ARG A 40 8.62 -12.98 -5.14
C ARG A 40 8.86 -12.24 -3.83
N PHE A 41 7.81 -11.92 -3.07
CA PHE A 41 7.95 -11.34 -1.73
C PHE A 41 8.69 -12.31 -0.79
N VAL A 42 8.29 -13.58 -0.76
CA VAL A 42 8.93 -14.61 0.05
C VAL A 42 10.41 -14.82 -0.33
N PHE A 43 10.69 -14.91 -1.63
CA PHE A 43 12.06 -15.01 -2.12
C PHE A 43 12.91 -13.80 -1.72
N THR A 44 12.35 -12.58 -1.83
CA THR A 44 13.06 -11.36 -1.44
C THR A 44 13.36 -11.35 0.05
N ALA A 45 12.40 -11.76 0.90
CA ALA A 45 12.59 -11.88 2.34
C ALA A 45 13.72 -12.86 2.68
N LYS A 46 13.74 -14.03 2.02
CA LYS A 46 14.82 -15.02 2.14
C LYS A 46 16.18 -14.42 1.83
N ILE A 47 16.32 -13.78 0.67
CA ILE A 47 17.59 -13.17 0.25
C ILE A 47 18.02 -12.06 1.21
N ALA A 48 17.09 -11.23 1.70
CA ALA A 48 17.41 -10.22 2.70
C ALA A 48 18.00 -10.85 3.97
N ARG A 49 17.39 -11.92 4.49
CA ARG A 49 17.92 -12.65 5.64
C ARG A 49 19.29 -13.25 5.36
N GLU A 50 19.47 -13.96 4.24
CA GLU A 50 20.73 -14.61 3.85
C GLU A 50 21.88 -13.62 3.65
N THR A 51 21.57 -12.37 3.28
CA THR A 51 22.57 -11.31 3.04
C THR A 51 22.82 -10.43 4.27
N GLY A 52 22.22 -10.75 5.44
CA GLY A 52 22.53 -10.12 6.72
C GLY A 52 21.71 -8.87 7.05
N PHE A 53 20.55 -8.67 6.42
CA PHE A 53 19.59 -7.66 6.89
C PHE A 53 18.92 -8.14 8.18
N ASP A 54 18.51 -7.19 9.03
CA ASP A 54 17.81 -7.47 10.30
C ASP A 54 16.30 -7.64 10.13
N GLY A 55 15.76 -7.21 9.00
CA GLY A 55 14.33 -7.28 8.69
C GLY A 55 13.96 -6.71 7.34
N ILE A 56 12.68 -6.79 7.02
CA ILE A 56 12.07 -6.21 5.82
C ILE A 56 10.86 -5.36 6.17
N GLN A 57 10.48 -4.46 5.26
CA GLN A 57 9.21 -3.75 5.33
C GLN A 57 8.38 -3.99 4.06
N LEU A 58 7.18 -4.52 4.23
CA LEU A 58 6.20 -4.66 3.17
C LEU A 58 5.58 -3.29 2.85
N HIS A 59 5.64 -2.88 1.60
CA HIS A 59 5.07 -1.59 1.20
C HIS A 59 3.62 -1.75 0.76
N SER A 60 2.68 -1.48 1.66
CA SER A 60 1.22 -1.58 1.45
C SER A 60 0.53 -0.21 1.55
N ALA A 61 1.13 0.82 0.98
CA ALA A 61 0.63 2.19 1.07
C ALA A 61 0.69 2.90 -0.29
N HIS A 62 0.12 4.10 -0.34
CA HIS A 62 0.29 5.12 -1.38
C HIS A 62 -0.25 4.75 -2.78
N GLY A 63 -1.16 3.78 -2.88
CA GLY A 63 -1.74 3.35 -4.17
C GLY A 63 -0.82 2.42 -4.98
N TYR A 64 0.24 1.85 -4.39
CA TYR A 64 1.00 0.77 -5.00
C TYR A 64 0.28 -0.57 -4.86
N LEU A 65 0.81 -1.63 -5.46
CA LEU A 65 0.10 -2.88 -5.70
C LEU A 65 -0.61 -3.43 -4.46
N LEU A 66 0.07 -3.57 -3.32
CA LEU A 66 -0.57 -4.08 -2.10
C LEU A 66 -1.68 -3.15 -1.60
N SER A 67 -1.43 -1.84 -1.57
CA SER A 67 -2.45 -0.83 -1.22
C SER A 67 -3.69 -0.90 -2.14
N GLN A 68 -3.49 -1.19 -3.43
CA GLN A 68 -4.58 -1.34 -4.40
C GLN A 68 -5.50 -2.51 -4.06
N PHE A 69 -4.95 -3.63 -3.57
CA PHE A 69 -5.78 -4.77 -3.15
C PHE A 69 -6.69 -4.42 -1.97
N LEU A 70 -6.26 -3.56 -1.03
CA LEU A 70 -7.06 -3.12 0.11
C LEU A 70 -8.18 -2.15 -0.28
N SER A 71 -7.96 -1.33 -1.32
CA SER A 71 -8.86 -0.23 -1.69
C SER A 71 -10.06 -0.71 -2.49
N PRO A 72 -11.31 -0.58 -1.99
CA PRO A 72 -12.49 -1.01 -2.73
C PRO A 72 -12.77 -0.16 -3.98
N ASP A 73 -12.20 1.05 -4.08
CA ASP A 73 -12.30 1.90 -5.27
C ASP A 73 -11.43 1.38 -6.43
N ILE A 74 -10.39 0.61 -6.13
CA ILE A 74 -9.46 0.05 -7.12
C ILE A 74 -9.66 -1.47 -7.28
N ASN A 75 -9.97 -2.18 -6.19
CA ASN A 75 -10.17 -3.63 -6.20
C ASN A 75 -11.65 -3.98 -6.39
N HIS A 76 -12.06 -4.13 -7.64
CA HIS A 76 -13.44 -4.53 -8.01
C HIS A 76 -13.59 -6.04 -8.23
N ARG A 77 -12.65 -6.84 -7.71
CA ARG A 77 -12.71 -8.31 -7.85
C ARG A 77 -13.89 -8.89 -7.06
N THR A 78 -14.43 -9.98 -7.59
CA THR A 78 -15.54 -10.74 -6.99
C THR A 78 -15.13 -12.15 -6.57
N ASP A 79 -13.85 -12.48 -6.70
CA ASP A 79 -13.24 -13.73 -6.28
C ASP A 79 -12.69 -13.64 -4.83
N ALA A 80 -11.86 -14.60 -4.45
CA ALA A 80 -11.27 -14.67 -3.12
C ALA A 80 -10.32 -13.51 -2.78
N TRP A 81 -9.96 -12.65 -3.74
CA TRP A 81 -9.02 -11.54 -3.59
C TRP A 81 -9.68 -10.16 -3.54
N GLY A 82 -11.03 -10.11 -3.53
CA GLY A 82 -11.78 -8.86 -3.51
C GLY A 82 -13.14 -8.97 -2.84
N GLY A 83 -13.89 -7.87 -2.83
CA GLY A 83 -15.19 -7.78 -2.15
C GLY A 83 -15.03 -7.50 -0.65
N SER A 84 -15.14 -8.49 0.22
CA SER A 84 -15.04 -8.30 1.68
C SER A 84 -13.64 -7.80 2.09
N LEU A 85 -13.54 -7.20 3.27
CA LEU A 85 -12.27 -6.69 3.80
C LEU A 85 -11.24 -7.82 3.96
N GLU A 86 -11.69 -8.98 4.45
CA GLU A 86 -10.85 -10.17 4.62
C GLU A 86 -10.28 -10.64 3.27
N ASN A 87 -11.10 -10.66 2.23
CA ASN A 87 -10.65 -11.01 0.89
C ASN A 87 -9.67 -9.98 0.32
N ARG A 88 -9.93 -8.68 0.52
CA ARG A 88 -9.02 -7.61 0.11
C ARG A 88 -7.68 -7.65 0.85
N ALA A 89 -7.67 -8.10 2.11
CA ALA A 89 -6.46 -8.28 2.90
C ALA A 89 -5.74 -9.62 2.65
N ARG A 90 -6.37 -10.59 2.00
CA ARG A 90 -5.87 -11.97 1.82
C ARG A 90 -4.46 -12.03 1.27
N MET A 91 -4.15 -11.25 0.22
CA MET A 91 -2.82 -11.25 -0.38
C MET A 91 -1.73 -10.86 0.63
N HIS A 92 -2.02 -9.87 1.50
CA HIS A 92 -1.12 -9.43 2.56
C HIS A 92 -0.89 -10.54 3.58
N LEU A 93 -1.98 -11.16 4.04
CA LEU A 93 -1.92 -12.23 5.04
C LEU A 93 -1.10 -13.42 4.52
N GLU A 94 -1.29 -13.80 3.25
CA GLU A 94 -0.49 -14.85 2.64
C GLU A 94 1.00 -14.47 2.53
N ILE A 95 1.31 -13.23 2.14
CA ILE A 95 2.70 -12.74 2.10
C ILE A 95 3.31 -12.77 3.50
N ILE A 96 2.62 -12.23 4.52
CA ILE A 96 3.12 -12.19 5.90
C ILE A 96 3.42 -13.59 6.41
N ASN A 97 2.44 -14.50 6.31
CA ASN A 97 2.56 -15.86 6.82
C ASN A 97 3.70 -16.61 6.10
N LYS A 98 3.74 -16.58 4.77
CA LYS A 98 4.77 -17.29 3.99
C LYS A 98 6.17 -16.67 4.18
N CYS A 99 6.28 -15.34 4.32
CA CYS A 99 7.54 -14.72 4.68
C CYS A 99 7.98 -15.17 6.08
N ARG A 100 7.07 -15.18 7.06
CA ARG A 100 7.38 -15.63 8.42
C ARG A 100 7.81 -17.11 8.47
N GLU A 101 7.16 -17.98 7.71
CA GLU A 101 7.57 -19.38 7.55
C GLU A 101 8.99 -19.51 6.98
N GLU A 102 9.35 -18.68 5.99
CA GLU A 102 10.68 -18.71 5.33
C GLU A 102 11.78 -18.10 6.21
N VAL A 103 11.51 -16.96 6.88
CA VAL A 103 12.56 -16.21 7.59
C VAL A 103 12.59 -16.48 9.11
N GLY A 104 11.60 -17.18 9.67
CA GLY A 104 11.52 -17.45 11.12
C GLY A 104 11.14 -16.24 11.97
N HIS A 105 11.17 -16.40 13.30
CA HIS A 105 10.67 -15.40 14.26
C HIS A 105 11.72 -14.38 14.72
N ASP A 106 12.98 -14.62 14.45
CA ASP A 106 14.13 -13.77 14.80
C ASP A 106 14.48 -12.73 13.72
N PHE A 107 13.71 -12.67 12.65
CA PHE A 107 13.85 -11.69 11.56
C PHE A 107 12.64 -10.76 11.52
N ALA A 108 12.86 -9.45 11.61
CA ALA A 108 11.78 -8.49 11.68
C ALA A 108 10.99 -8.37 10.36
N ILE A 109 9.67 -8.44 10.44
CA ILE A 109 8.77 -8.17 9.30
C ILE A 109 7.86 -7.01 9.70
N SER A 110 8.05 -5.86 9.09
CA SER A 110 7.19 -4.69 9.26
C SER A 110 6.31 -4.46 8.02
N ILE A 111 5.27 -3.65 8.19
CA ILE A 111 4.42 -3.23 7.07
C ILE A 111 4.13 -1.73 7.16
N LYS A 112 4.25 -1.04 6.03
CA LYS A 112 3.77 0.32 5.87
C LYS A 112 2.40 0.29 5.22
N MET A 113 1.38 0.87 5.88
CA MET A 113 0.01 0.89 5.36
C MET A 113 -0.61 2.28 5.45
N ASN A 114 -1.61 2.55 4.62
CA ASN A 114 -2.41 3.77 4.73
C ASN A 114 -3.34 3.69 5.95
N SER A 115 -3.45 4.80 6.70
CA SER A 115 -4.55 5.02 7.64
C SER A 115 -5.87 5.25 6.89
N ALA A 116 -5.80 5.85 5.71
CA ALA A 116 -6.88 5.99 4.74
C ALA A 116 -6.31 6.43 3.39
N ASP A 117 -7.04 6.16 2.31
CA ASP A 117 -6.69 6.69 0.99
C ASP A 117 -7.07 8.17 0.84
N PHE A 118 -7.92 8.69 1.73
CA PHE A 118 -8.53 10.03 1.67
C PHE A 118 -9.31 10.29 0.37
N GLN A 119 -9.81 9.23 -0.22
CA GLN A 119 -10.51 9.19 -1.48
C GLN A 119 -11.89 8.60 -1.28
N LYS A 120 -12.91 9.18 -1.92
CA LYS A 120 -14.28 8.67 -1.80
C LYS A 120 -14.38 7.26 -2.39
N GLY A 121 -14.84 6.32 -1.55
CA GLY A 121 -14.92 4.91 -1.96
C GLY A 121 -13.62 4.13 -1.84
N GLY A 122 -12.52 4.78 -1.45
CA GLY A 122 -11.23 4.14 -1.19
C GLY A 122 -11.16 3.45 0.17
N PHE A 123 -9.96 3.03 0.54
CA PHE A 123 -9.67 2.42 1.84
C PHE A 123 -9.91 3.41 2.97
N SER A 124 -10.76 3.06 3.93
CA SER A 124 -11.19 3.94 5.02
C SER A 124 -10.34 3.75 6.28
N SER A 125 -10.46 4.69 7.23
CA SER A 125 -9.80 4.56 8.53
C SER A 125 -10.38 3.41 9.37
N GLU A 126 -11.66 3.13 9.22
CA GLU A 126 -12.32 1.99 9.88
C GLU A 126 -11.77 0.66 9.34
N ASP A 127 -11.63 0.54 8.01
CA ASP A 127 -10.99 -0.60 7.36
C ASP A 127 -9.52 -0.75 7.83
N SER A 128 -8.80 0.36 7.93
CA SER A 128 -7.39 0.39 8.36
C SER A 128 -7.21 -0.22 9.75
N ILE A 129 -8.07 0.15 10.72
CA ILE A 129 -8.02 -0.41 12.07
C ILE A 129 -8.26 -1.93 12.06
N GLN A 130 -9.22 -2.40 11.26
CA GLN A 130 -9.51 -3.84 11.17
C GLN A 130 -8.36 -4.60 10.49
N VAL A 131 -7.83 -4.06 9.41
CA VAL A 131 -6.67 -4.66 8.70
C VAL A 131 -5.42 -4.69 9.59
N ALA A 132 -5.16 -3.62 10.37
CA ALA A 132 -4.05 -3.59 11.30
C ALA A 132 -4.15 -4.71 12.34
N LYS A 133 -5.35 -5.04 12.84
CA LYS A 133 -5.59 -6.18 13.72
C LYS A 133 -5.28 -7.51 13.01
N LEU A 134 -5.78 -7.71 11.79
CA LEU A 134 -5.48 -8.90 11.01
C LEU A 134 -3.97 -9.09 10.79
N PHE A 135 -3.24 -8.02 10.52
CA PHE A 135 -1.79 -8.07 10.35
C PHE A 135 -1.07 -8.41 11.66
N SER A 136 -1.49 -7.78 12.76
CA SER A 136 -0.97 -8.08 14.10
C SER A 136 -1.16 -9.55 14.46
N ASP A 137 -2.36 -10.09 14.24
CA ASP A 137 -2.70 -11.51 14.51
C ASP A 137 -1.90 -12.47 13.61
N SER A 138 -1.43 -12.01 12.45
CA SER A 138 -0.59 -12.78 11.52
C SER A 138 0.91 -12.68 11.79
N GLY A 139 1.32 -12.00 12.88
CA GLY A 139 2.72 -11.96 13.32
C GLY A 139 3.59 -10.89 12.67
N ILE A 140 3.02 -9.75 12.29
CA ILE A 140 3.77 -8.53 11.97
C ILE A 140 4.41 -7.97 13.23
N ASP A 141 5.67 -7.57 13.16
CA ASP A 141 6.42 -7.02 14.28
C ASP A 141 6.20 -5.51 14.46
N ASN A 142 5.93 -4.79 13.37
CA ASN A 142 5.71 -3.35 13.39
C ASN A 142 4.82 -2.89 12.24
N ILE A 143 3.94 -1.92 12.52
CA ILE A 143 3.10 -1.25 11.54
C ILE A 143 3.50 0.22 11.46
N GLU A 144 3.94 0.65 10.28
CA GLU A 144 4.17 2.07 9.99
C GLU A 144 2.91 2.68 9.37
N ILE A 145 2.32 3.67 10.05
CA ILE A 145 1.13 4.35 9.60
C ILE A 145 1.48 5.47 8.62
N SER A 146 0.85 5.44 7.46
CA SER A 146 0.97 6.43 6.40
C SER A 146 -0.43 6.79 5.85
N GLY A 147 -0.53 7.37 4.66
CA GLY A 147 -1.83 7.65 4.04
C GLY A 147 -1.74 8.37 2.71
N GLY A 148 -2.88 8.37 2.01
CA GLY A 148 -3.02 8.97 0.71
C GLY A 148 -2.54 8.10 -0.44
N THR A 149 -2.84 8.55 -1.64
CA THR A 149 -2.49 7.91 -2.90
C THR A 149 -1.92 8.95 -3.87
N TYR A 150 -1.50 8.54 -5.05
CA TYR A 150 -1.08 9.48 -6.11
C TYR A 150 -2.20 10.42 -6.55
N GLU A 151 -3.45 10.02 -6.44
CA GLU A 151 -4.63 10.85 -6.77
C GLU A 151 -5.01 11.77 -5.60
N GLN A 152 -4.64 11.40 -4.36
CA GLN A 152 -4.89 12.17 -3.13
C GLN A 152 -3.59 12.30 -2.29
N PRO A 153 -2.63 13.11 -2.75
CA PRO A 153 -1.31 13.20 -2.15
C PRO A 153 -1.28 14.10 -0.90
N ARG A 154 -2.13 13.84 0.09
CA ARG A 154 -2.19 14.63 1.34
C ARG A 154 -0.88 14.66 2.10
N LEU A 155 -0.13 13.58 2.07
CA LEU A 155 1.24 13.52 2.63
C LEU A 155 2.16 14.64 2.13
N LEU A 156 1.91 15.15 0.91
CA LEU A 156 2.69 16.24 0.34
C LEU A 156 2.11 17.62 0.68
N GLY A 157 1.08 17.70 1.55
CA GLY A 157 0.38 18.94 1.87
C GLY A 157 -0.44 19.49 0.70
N LEU A 158 -0.82 18.63 -0.24
CA LEU A 158 -1.58 18.99 -1.43
C LEU A 158 -3.06 18.67 -1.22
N ASP A 159 -3.68 19.28 -0.21
CA ASP A 159 -5.09 19.04 0.16
C ASP A 159 -6.10 19.51 -0.89
N ASN A 160 -5.68 20.41 -1.78
CA ASN A 160 -6.43 20.82 -2.97
C ASN A 160 -5.42 21.12 -4.06
N VAL A 161 -5.44 20.37 -5.15
CA VAL A 161 -4.58 20.61 -6.31
C VAL A 161 -5.02 21.89 -7.03
N SER A 162 -4.82 23.03 -6.41
CA SER A 162 -4.50 24.26 -7.11
C SER A 162 -3.00 24.45 -6.95
N ILE A 163 -2.28 24.10 -7.99
CA ILE A 163 -0.86 24.40 -8.13
C ILE A 163 -0.71 25.91 -8.09
N ASN A 164 -0.62 26.48 -6.90
CA ASN A 164 -0.29 27.88 -6.73
C ASN A 164 1.14 27.99 -6.21
N PRO A 165 2.11 28.42 -7.04
CA PRO A 165 3.52 28.44 -6.67
C PRO A 165 3.90 29.46 -5.57
N LYS A 166 2.94 30.22 -5.04
CA LYS A 166 3.18 31.24 -4.01
C LYS A 166 3.08 30.75 -2.55
N ARG A 167 2.95 29.44 -2.29
CA ARG A 167 2.80 28.91 -0.93
C ARG A 167 4.12 28.46 -0.27
N SER A 168 5.24 29.11 -0.62
CA SER A 168 6.55 28.78 -0.04
C SER A 168 6.85 29.38 1.35
N GLU A 169 5.99 30.26 1.88
CA GLU A 169 6.31 31.06 3.06
C GLU A 169 5.82 30.52 4.42
N ASN A 170 4.94 29.50 4.46
CA ASN A 170 4.44 28.89 5.71
C ASN A 170 4.91 27.44 5.94
N ARG A 171 6.16 27.16 5.61
CA ARG A 171 6.72 25.80 5.75
C ARG A 171 6.87 25.32 7.21
N LYS A 172 7.00 26.21 8.20
CA LYS A 172 7.28 25.83 9.58
C LYS A 172 6.08 25.19 10.28
N GLU A 173 4.89 25.75 10.15
CA GLU A 173 3.67 25.16 10.73
C GLU A 173 3.23 23.89 9.97
N SER A 174 3.35 23.89 8.65
CA SER A 174 3.03 22.71 7.85
C SER A 174 4.02 21.55 8.03
N THR A 175 5.24 21.81 8.50
CA THR A 175 6.22 20.75 8.82
C THR A 175 5.86 20.07 10.12
N ILE A 176 5.50 20.83 11.17
CA ILE A 176 5.05 20.32 12.46
C ILE A 176 3.74 19.51 12.29
N ALA A 177 2.80 20.03 11.50
CA ALA A 177 1.55 19.33 11.18
C ALA A 177 1.79 18.05 10.38
N ARG A 178 2.84 17.97 9.57
CA ARG A 178 3.19 16.76 8.81
C ARG A 178 3.89 15.70 9.64
N GLU A 179 4.75 16.08 10.57
CA GLU A 179 5.42 15.14 11.48
C GLU A 179 4.43 14.44 12.41
N ALA A 180 3.31 15.09 12.74
CA ALA A 180 2.26 14.53 13.59
C ALA A 180 0.97 14.16 12.82
N TYR A 181 0.99 14.18 11.48
CA TYR A 181 -0.23 14.06 10.66
C TYR A 181 -1.03 12.78 10.91
N PHE A 182 -0.35 11.68 11.16
CA PHE A 182 -0.97 10.37 11.41
C PHE A 182 -1.10 10.02 12.90
N LEU A 183 -0.72 10.90 13.81
CA LEU A 183 -0.75 10.60 15.26
C LEU A 183 -2.14 10.24 15.77
N SER A 184 -3.19 10.82 15.19
CA SER A 184 -4.58 10.50 15.54
C SER A 184 -5.04 9.12 15.05
N TYR A 185 -4.26 8.44 14.21
CA TYR A 185 -4.53 7.11 13.67
C TYR A 185 -3.68 6.01 14.33
N ALA A 186 -2.66 6.39 15.09
CA ALA A 186 -1.81 5.47 15.84
C ALA A 186 -2.41 5.10 17.18
#